data_610b123d9be31b25eb332597336a303e
#
_entry.id   610b123d9be31b25eb332597336a303e
#
_cell.length_a   1.000
_cell.length_b   1.000
_cell.length_c   1.000
_cell.angle_alpha   90.00
_cell.angle_beta   90.00
_cell.angle_gamma   90.00
#
_symmetry.space_group_name_H-M   'P 1'
#
loop_
_entity.id
_entity.type
_entity.pdbx_description
1 polymer ?
#
loop_
_entity_poly.entity_id
_entity_poly.type
_entity_poly.pdbx_seq_one_letter_code
_entity_poly.pdbx_strand_id
1 'polypeptide(L)'
;MNKQLIDPILMGKNLKKHVEQSGYSVKEIQNYLCLECPQPIYRWFKGKNLPSIHHLYSLSLLLNISMNDLIDTRNQMIEWGYFVYNIKERNFILEKQEIF
;
A
#
# COMPACT_ATOMS: atom_id res chain seq x y z
N MET A 1 21.42 -7.90 -5.06
CA MET A 1 20.97 -8.00 -5.44
C MET A 1 20.09 -7.37 -5.61
N ASN A 2 19.75 -7.02 -5.91
CA ASN A 2 18.90 -6.58 -6.09
C ASN A 2 17.75 -6.80 -6.37
N LYS A 3 17.37 -7.00 -6.11
CA LYS A 3 16.40 -7.65 -6.38
C LYS A 3 15.21 -6.90 -6.44
N GLN A 4 14.30 -7.15 -7.35
CA GLN A 4 13.08 -6.42 -7.58
C GLN A 4 11.90 -7.21 -7.05
N LEU A 5 12.06 -7.80 -5.91
CA LEU A 5 11.01 -8.63 -5.34
C LEU A 5 10.02 -7.77 -4.55
N ILE A 6 8.76 -8.18 -4.58
CA ILE A 6 7.75 -7.52 -3.78
C ILE A 6 7.94 -7.95 -2.32
N ASP A 7 7.97 -6.98 -1.42
CA ASP A 7 8.06 -7.28 0.00
C ASP A 7 6.65 -7.34 0.56
N PRO A 8 6.17 -8.50 0.94
CA PRO A 8 4.78 -8.62 1.40
C PRO A 8 4.44 -7.77 2.60
N ILE A 9 5.40 -7.58 3.50
CA ILE A 9 5.14 -6.81 4.70
C ILE A 9 4.99 -5.34 4.35
N LEU A 10 5.90 -4.81 3.54
CA LEU A 10 5.81 -3.42 3.14
C LEU A 10 4.58 -3.18 2.27
N MET A 11 4.28 -4.12 1.39
CA MET A 11 3.10 -3.99 0.57
C MET A 11 1.84 -4.00 1.41
N GLY A 12 1.81 -4.85 2.44
CA GLY A 12 0.67 -4.90 3.34
C GLY A 12 0.45 -3.59 4.08
N LYS A 13 1.54 -2.98 4.52
CA LYS A 13 1.46 -1.68 5.18
C LYS A 13 0.97 -0.61 4.21
N ASN A 14 1.46 -0.66 2.98
CA ASN A 14 1.06 0.31 1.98
C ASN A 14 -0.42 0.17 1.65
N LEU A 15 -0.89 -1.07 1.51
CA LEU A 15 -2.29 -1.32 1.24
C LEU A 15 -3.15 -0.82 2.39
N LYS A 16 -2.74 -1.12 3.63
CA LYS A 16 -3.51 -0.68 4.78
C LYS A 16 -3.58 0.84 4.84
N LYS A 17 -2.48 1.51 4.52
CA LYS A 17 -2.47 2.96 4.50
C LYS A 17 -3.48 3.51 3.50
N HIS A 18 -3.50 2.96 2.30
CA HIS A 18 -4.44 3.43 1.29
C HIS A 18 -5.89 3.15 1.67
N VAL A 19 -6.12 2.00 2.30
CA VAL A 19 -7.47 1.67 2.76
C VAL A 19 -7.91 2.66 3.82
N GLU A 20 -7.04 2.95 4.77
CA GLU A 20 -7.39 3.90 5.83
C GLU A 20 -7.64 5.29 5.28
N GLN A 21 -6.85 5.69 4.29
CA GLN A 21 -7.03 7.01 3.69
C GLN A 21 -8.31 7.09 2.88
N SER A 22 -8.77 5.98 2.36
CA SER A 22 -9.95 5.97 1.51
C SER A 22 -11.24 6.11 2.31
N GLY A 23 -11.20 5.76 3.58
CA GLY A 23 -12.40 5.78 4.40
C GLY A 23 -13.24 4.52 4.31
N TYR A 24 -12.87 3.57 3.47
CA TYR A 24 -13.63 2.31 3.40
C TYR A 24 -13.28 1.42 4.59
N SER A 25 -14.30 0.72 5.10
CA SER A 25 -14.07 -0.26 6.14
C SER A 25 -13.65 -1.58 5.51
N VAL A 26 -13.07 -2.45 6.32
CA VAL A 26 -12.71 -3.78 5.84
C VAL A 26 -13.95 -4.52 5.36
N LYS A 27 -15.07 -4.31 6.06
CA LYS A 27 -16.33 -4.97 5.67
C LYS A 27 -16.77 -4.53 4.28
N GLU A 28 -16.63 -3.25 3.99
CA GLU A 28 -16.99 -2.75 2.67
C GLU A 28 -16.10 -3.31 1.59
N ILE A 29 -14.82 -3.44 1.90
CA ILE A 29 -13.88 -4.03 0.96
C ILE A 29 -14.18 -5.50 0.76
N GLN A 30 -14.47 -6.20 1.85
CA GLN A 30 -14.86 -7.60 1.77
C GLN A 30 -16.04 -7.79 0.82
N ASN A 31 -17.05 -6.94 0.97
CA ASN A 31 -18.23 -7.03 0.12
C ASN A 31 -17.90 -6.70 -1.33
N TYR A 32 -17.09 -5.69 -1.55
CA TYR A 32 -16.73 -5.30 -2.89
C TYR A 32 -15.97 -6.41 -3.60
N LEU A 33 -15.10 -7.11 -2.88
CA LEU A 33 -14.31 -8.18 -3.45
C LEU A 33 -15.04 -9.51 -3.47
N CYS A 34 -16.23 -9.54 -2.93
CA CYS A 34 -17.04 -10.75 -2.85
C CYS A 34 -16.36 -11.87 -2.07
N LEU A 35 -15.68 -11.50 -1.00
CA LEU A 35 -15.01 -12.47 -0.14
C LEU A 35 -15.99 -12.98 0.90
N GLU A 36 -15.90 -14.25 1.24
CA GLU A 36 -16.77 -14.84 2.23
C GLU A 36 -16.47 -14.40 3.64
N CYS A 37 -15.23 -13.99 3.88
CA CYS A 37 -14.82 -13.54 5.20
C CYS A 37 -13.75 -12.50 5.05
N PRO A 38 -13.46 -11.71 6.10
CA PRO A 38 -12.46 -10.66 6.02
C PRO A 38 -11.04 -11.11 6.23
N GLN A 39 -10.82 -12.37 6.61
CA GLN A 39 -9.50 -12.88 6.93
C GLN A 39 -8.46 -12.62 5.86
N PRO A 40 -8.75 -12.84 4.58
CA PRO A 40 -7.72 -12.58 3.58
C PRO A 40 -7.20 -11.15 3.60
N ILE A 41 -8.09 -10.19 3.84
CA ILE A 41 -7.70 -8.78 3.86
C ILE A 41 -6.73 -8.53 5.01
N TYR A 42 -7.03 -9.05 6.18
CA TYR A 42 -6.12 -8.88 7.33
C TYR A 42 -4.79 -9.57 7.10
N ARG A 43 -4.80 -10.71 6.39
CA ARG A 43 -3.55 -11.39 6.09
C ARG A 43 -2.71 -10.57 5.12
N TRP A 44 -3.34 -9.89 4.18
CA TRP A 44 -2.61 -9.00 3.26
C TRP A 44 -1.98 -7.86 4.05
N PHE A 45 -2.73 -7.26 4.98
CA PHE A 45 -2.22 -6.16 5.78
C PHE A 45 -1.00 -6.57 6.59
N LYS A 46 -0.99 -7.82 7.05
CA LYS A 46 0.11 -8.32 7.89
C LYS A 46 1.26 -8.88 7.08
N GLY A 47 1.12 -8.92 5.78
CA GLY A 47 2.18 -9.45 4.95
C GLY A 47 2.29 -10.97 4.95
N LYS A 48 1.24 -11.66 5.37
CA LYS A 48 1.26 -13.11 5.37
C LYS A 48 0.99 -13.69 3.99
N ASN A 49 0.24 -12.97 3.19
CA ASN A 49 -0.05 -13.35 1.81
C ASN A 49 -0.13 -12.10 0.98
N LEU A 50 0.06 -12.27 -0.30
CA LEU A 50 -0.18 -11.19 -1.24
C LEU A 50 -1.56 -11.40 -1.84
N PRO A 51 -2.29 -10.32 -2.17
CA PRO A 51 -3.55 -10.49 -2.89
C PRO A 51 -3.26 -11.04 -4.29
N SER A 52 -4.21 -11.79 -4.83
CA SER A 52 -4.08 -12.24 -6.20
C SER A 52 -4.15 -11.04 -7.12
N ILE A 53 -3.73 -11.24 -8.37
CA ILE A 53 -3.77 -10.14 -9.32
C ILE A 53 -5.20 -9.65 -9.51
N HIS A 54 -6.16 -10.56 -9.45
CA HIS A 54 -7.56 -10.22 -9.59
C HIS A 54 -8.01 -9.29 -8.46
N HIS A 55 -7.67 -9.64 -7.23
CA HIS A 55 -8.03 -8.80 -6.09
C HIS A 55 -7.28 -7.49 -6.09
N LEU A 56 -6.03 -7.53 -6.51
CA LEU A 56 -5.21 -6.33 -6.56
C LEU A 56 -5.79 -5.34 -7.57
N TYR A 57 -6.22 -5.84 -8.71
CA TYR A 57 -6.82 -4.97 -9.72
C TYR A 57 -8.11 -4.37 -9.20
N SER A 58 -8.95 -5.19 -8.55
CA SER A 58 -10.21 -4.71 -8.00
C SER A 58 -9.96 -3.65 -6.93
N LEU A 59 -8.95 -3.86 -6.10
CA LEU A 59 -8.60 -2.87 -5.08
C LEU A 59 -8.12 -1.57 -5.72
N SER A 60 -7.36 -1.65 -6.79
CA SER A 60 -6.89 -0.45 -7.45
C SER A 60 -8.06 0.37 -7.97
N LEU A 61 -9.07 -0.28 -8.48
CA LEU A 61 -10.26 0.43 -8.96
C LEU A 61 -11.03 1.04 -7.81
N LEU A 62 -11.23 0.28 -6.75
CA LEU A 62 -11.99 0.77 -5.60
C LEU A 62 -11.30 1.94 -4.93
N LEU A 63 -10.00 1.83 -4.74
CA LEU A 63 -9.24 2.85 -4.05
C LEU A 63 -8.80 3.98 -4.96
N ASN A 64 -9.05 3.83 -6.26
CA ASN A 64 -8.71 4.83 -7.26
C ASN A 64 -7.21 5.15 -7.27
N ILE A 65 -6.40 4.13 -7.23
CA ILE A 65 -4.95 4.27 -7.33
C ILE A 65 -4.46 3.19 -8.28
N SER A 66 -3.29 3.41 -8.84
CA SER A 66 -2.76 2.44 -9.81
C SER A 66 -2.27 1.19 -9.08
N MET A 67 -2.25 0.08 -9.79
CA MET A 67 -1.69 -1.14 -9.22
C MET A 67 -0.21 -0.95 -8.89
N ASN A 68 0.48 -0.16 -9.70
CA ASN A 68 1.88 0.12 -9.41
C ASN A 68 2.05 0.82 -8.07
N ASP A 69 1.17 1.76 -7.76
CA ASP A 69 1.24 2.46 -6.50
C ASP A 69 0.93 1.54 -5.33
N LEU A 70 0.09 0.55 -5.55
CA LEU A 70 -0.19 -0.41 -4.50
C LEU A 70 0.99 -1.34 -4.25
N ILE A 71 1.70 -1.71 -5.30
CA ILE A 71 2.78 -2.68 -5.21
C ILE A 71 4.12 -2.06 -4.87
N ASP A 72 4.39 -0.90 -5.46
CA ASP A 72 5.70 -0.28 -5.34
C ASP A 72 5.88 0.35 -3.97
N THR A 73 6.73 -0.24 -3.17
CA THR A 73 6.96 0.24 -1.82
C THR A 73 8.26 1.02 -1.69
N ARG A 74 8.93 1.30 -2.79
CA ARG A 74 10.20 2.01 -2.72
C ARG A 74 10.02 3.40 -2.15
N ASN A 75 8.97 4.09 -2.57
CA ASN A 75 8.71 5.42 -2.04
C ASN A 75 8.39 5.36 -0.57
N GLN A 76 7.71 4.31 -0.15
CA GLN A 76 7.37 4.16 1.24
C GLN A 76 8.63 4.00 2.08
N MET A 77 9.61 3.26 1.59
CA MET A 77 10.85 3.09 2.32
C MET A 77 11.61 4.41 2.39
N ILE A 78 11.64 5.15 1.32
CA ILE A 78 12.27 6.45 1.30
C ILE A 78 11.56 7.38 2.26
N GLU A 79 10.25 7.34 2.24
CA GLU A 79 9.45 8.17 3.08
C GLU A 79 9.74 7.91 4.54
N TRP A 80 9.89 6.65 4.92
CA TRP A 80 10.21 6.32 6.30
C TRP A 80 11.58 6.81 6.69
N GLY A 81 12.55 6.65 5.82
CA GLY A 81 13.87 7.13 6.08
C GLY A 81 13.90 8.63 6.20
N TYR A 82 13.19 9.30 5.29
CA TYR A 82 13.13 10.73 5.32
C TYR A 82 12.33 11.24 6.48
N PHE A 83 11.27 10.53 6.78
CA PHE A 83 10.43 10.93 7.86
C PHE A 83 11.24 11.03 9.14
N VAL A 84 12.17 10.14 9.29
CA VAL A 84 12.99 10.15 10.47
C VAL A 84 13.80 11.40 10.58
N TYR A 85 14.33 11.92 9.51
CA TYR A 85 15.09 13.13 9.65
C TYR A 85 14.70 14.21 8.71
N ASN A 86 13.65 14.05 7.98
CA ASN A 86 13.31 15.09 7.09
C ASN A 86 11.87 15.19 6.89
N ILE A 87 11.13 14.85 7.88
CA ILE A 87 9.80 14.91 7.79
C ILE A 87 9.35 16.15 7.30
N LYS A 88 10.12 17.11 7.25
CA LYS A 88 9.71 18.29 6.77
C LYS A 88 10.05 18.51 5.42
N GLU A 89 10.85 18.05 4.93
CA GLU A 89 11.17 18.32 3.63
C GLU A 89 10.28 17.91 2.69
N ARG A 90 9.58 17.59 2.68
CA ARG A 90 8.80 17.21 1.79
C ARG A 90 7.87 17.94 1.55
N ASN A 91 8.50 18.26 2.09
CA ASN A 91 8.18 18.72 1.67
C ASN A 91 8.63 18.98 1.03
N PHE A 92 9.50 18.80 1.13
CA PHE A 92 10.27 18.86 0.35
C PHE A 92 10.55 18.08 -0.26
N ILE A 93 10.63 17.72 -0.21
CA ILE A 93 11.06 17.23 -0.91
C ILE A 93 10.46 16.64 -1.34
N LEU A 94 9.87 16.59 -1.30
CA LEU A 94 9.52 16.45 -1.61
C LEU A 94 9.26 16.70 -2.10
N GLU A 95 9.58 17.12 -1.87
CA GLU A 95 9.69 17.54 -2.23
C GLU A 95 10.19 17.37 -2.80
N LYS A 96 10.58 17.14 -2.63
CA LYS A 96 11.15 16.98 -2.99
C LYS A 96 11.26 16.32 -3.47
N GLN A 97 11.08 15.93 -3.44
CA GLN A 97 11.29 15.59 -3.69
C GLN A 97 11.49 15.43 -4.07
N GLU A 98 11.73 15.32 -3.90
CA GLU A 98 12.15 15.41 -4.02
C GLU A 98 12.66 15.30 -4.23
N ILE A 99 13.06 15.04 -4.05
CA ILE A 99 13.62 15.07 -4.05
C ILE A 99 13.90 15.09 -4.42
N PHE A 100 14.00 15.07 -4.29
CA PHE A 100 14.30 15.36 -4.49
C PHE A 100 14.45 15.50 -4.78
#